data_54ed59850a9485b473d122fde9cbfed8
#
_entry.id   54ed59850a9485b473d122fde9cbfed8
#
_cell.length_a   1.000
_cell.length_b   1.000
_cell.length_c   1.000
_cell.angle_alpha   90.00
_cell.angle_beta   90.00
_cell.angle_gamma   90.00
#
_symmetry.space_group_name_H-M   'P 1'
#
loop_
_entity.id
_entity.type
_entity.pdbx_description
1 polymer ?
#
loop_
_entity_poly.entity_id
_entity_poly.type
_entity_poly.pdbx_seq_one_letter_code
_entity_poly.pdbx_strand_id
1 'polypeptide(L)'
;NRFPADGVYKHPNVSLLEVDFLKDIQSSGSSVSSGIIKDIDVSYYLIHSMSSNVKDFGSLEETAANNFIQLVKQTSIKQIIYLGGITNEEKLSKHLASRKRVEEILSKSGIPLTSIKAGIIVGSGSASFEIIRDLVEKLPVMITPKWLNTKHQPIAIRNILEYLTGVLLKPVTFNRSYDVGGPDILSYKQMLLQLAEVRGLKRFIFTVPVMTPRLSSYWLYFVTSTSYMLAINLVNSMKIEVVAKNNDLEIMLGIKPISYKAAVQLAFQKIEQNNVVSSWKDSLVSSYLDNSLLEHINVPTNGCYFDIREKEILNNVDNVLDNIWSIGGERGWYYADWLWHLRGFLDKLVGGVGLRRGRTSKTEIHTGDTLDFWRVLAADKENKRLLLYAE
;
A
#
# COMPACT_ATOMS: atom_id res chain seq x y z
N ASN A 1 6.44 -4.92 10.99
CA ASN A 1 6.16 -3.64 11.67
C ASN A 1 7.29 -2.67 11.42
N ARG A 2 7.01 -1.61 10.64
CA ARG A 2 7.98 -0.59 10.30
C ARG A 2 7.43 0.76 10.64
N PHE A 3 7.58 1.10 11.88
CA PHE A 3 7.46 2.49 12.25
C PHE A 3 8.87 3.08 12.20
N PRO A 4 9.09 4.15 11.42
CA PRO A 4 10.37 4.85 11.42
C PRO A 4 10.72 5.20 12.86
N ALA A 5 11.97 5.01 13.26
CA ALA A 5 12.45 5.34 14.61
C ALA A 5 12.24 6.83 14.92
N ASP A 6 12.08 7.66 13.89
CA ASP A 6 11.89 9.10 13.97
C ASP A 6 10.53 9.52 13.43
N GLY A 7 9.84 10.46 14.05
CA GLY A 7 8.63 11.07 13.55
C GLY A 7 7.39 10.94 14.43
N VAL A 8 6.20 10.87 13.80
CA VAL A 8 4.87 10.92 14.45
C VAL A 8 4.68 9.87 15.55
N TYR A 9 5.37 8.73 15.46
CA TYR A 9 5.27 7.63 16.43
C TYR A 9 6.02 7.87 17.75
N LYS A 10 6.88 8.88 17.82
CA LYS A 10 7.51 9.35 19.08
C LYS A 10 6.67 10.40 19.82
N HIS A 11 5.48 10.73 19.29
CA HIS A 11 4.62 11.67 19.97
C HIS A 11 4.16 11.10 21.33
N PRO A 12 4.20 11.87 22.44
CA PRO A 12 3.88 11.38 23.79
C PRO A 12 2.46 10.80 23.91
N ASN A 13 1.54 11.19 23.03
CA ASN A 13 0.16 10.70 22.98
C ASN A 13 -0.02 9.48 22.07
N VAL A 14 1.05 8.88 21.55
CA VAL A 14 0.99 7.70 20.67
C VAL A 14 1.68 6.54 21.34
N SER A 15 0.96 5.44 21.51
CA SER A 15 1.50 4.16 21.99
C SER A 15 1.36 3.11 20.91
N LEU A 16 2.38 2.30 20.72
CA LEU A 16 2.38 1.20 19.77
C LEU A 16 2.11 -0.12 20.50
N LEU A 17 1.14 -0.87 20.01
CA LEU A 17 0.83 -2.20 20.49
C LEU A 17 0.81 -3.17 19.31
N GLU A 18 1.59 -4.23 19.39
CA GLU A 18 1.59 -5.30 18.40
C GLU A 18 0.53 -6.34 18.73
N VAL A 19 -0.42 -6.53 17.80
CA VAL A 19 -1.50 -7.52 17.93
C VAL A 19 -1.60 -8.33 16.65
N ASP A 20 -1.51 -9.65 16.76
CA ASP A 20 -1.78 -10.59 15.67
C ASP A 20 -3.24 -11.04 15.71
N PHE A 21 -4.10 -10.39 14.92
CA PHE A 21 -5.53 -10.72 14.86
C PHE A 21 -5.83 -12.05 14.16
N LEU A 22 -4.84 -12.78 13.66
CA LEU A 22 -5.05 -14.14 13.13
C LEU A 22 -4.91 -15.21 14.23
N LYS A 23 -4.32 -14.87 15.36
CA LYS A 23 -4.23 -15.73 16.54
C LYS A 23 -5.38 -15.47 17.52
N ASP A 24 -5.75 -16.50 18.24
CA ASP A 24 -6.75 -16.35 19.31
C ASP A 24 -6.21 -15.40 20.41
N ILE A 25 -6.92 -14.31 20.63
CA ILE A 25 -6.54 -13.26 21.58
C ILE A 25 -6.57 -13.79 23.02
N GLN A 26 -7.41 -14.81 23.32
CA GLN A 26 -7.52 -15.39 24.65
C GLN A 26 -6.38 -16.36 24.99
N SER A 27 -5.82 -17.03 23.98
CA SER A 27 -4.75 -18.03 24.18
C SER A 27 -3.34 -17.42 24.17
N SER A 28 -3.19 -16.24 23.60
CA SER A 28 -1.93 -15.51 23.64
C SER A 28 -1.85 -14.80 24.99
N GLY A 29 -1.12 -15.33 25.96
CA GLY A 29 -0.75 -14.64 27.21
C GLY A 29 0.08 -13.36 26.98
N SER A 30 -0.20 -12.68 25.88
CA SER A 30 0.41 -11.46 25.43
C SER A 30 -0.13 -10.28 26.22
N SER A 31 0.69 -9.27 26.38
CA SER A 31 0.48 -7.97 27.05
C SER A 31 -0.85 -7.24 26.76
N VAL A 32 -1.70 -7.76 25.87
CA VAL A 32 -3.06 -7.28 25.59
C VAL A 32 -4.00 -7.55 26.77
N SER A 33 -3.83 -8.69 27.47
CA SER A 33 -4.59 -9.03 28.68
C SER A 33 -4.15 -8.24 29.92
N SER A 34 -3.05 -7.49 29.87
CA SER A 34 -2.48 -6.79 31.03
C SER A 34 -2.93 -5.33 31.18
N GLY A 35 -4.08 -4.95 30.64
CA GLY A 35 -4.73 -3.69 31.00
C GLY A 35 -4.29 -2.45 30.22
N ILE A 36 -3.53 -2.59 29.15
CA ILE A 36 -3.05 -1.46 28.34
C ILE A 36 -4.17 -0.83 27.50
N ILE A 37 -5.24 -1.58 27.18
CA ILE A 37 -6.36 -1.11 26.37
C ILE A 37 -7.63 -1.10 27.23
N LYS A 38 -7.78 -0.14 28.12
CA LYS A 38 -9.00 -0.06 28.96
C LYS A 38 -9.99 1.01 28.53
N ASP A 39 -9.50 2.18 28.16
CA ASP A 39 -10.33 3.36 27.94
C ASP A 39 -10.26 3.81 26.47
N ILE A 40 -10.87 3.02 25.59
CA ILE A 40 -10.99 3.35 24.17
C ILE A 40 -12.39 3.89 23.90
N ASP A 41 -12.50 5.11 23.41
CA ASP A 41 -13.76 5.69 22.96
C ASP A 41 -14.09 5.29 21.51
N VAL A 42 -13.10 5.25 20.63
CA VAL A 42 -13.27 4.97 19.20
C VAL A 42 -12.16 4.09 18.68
N SER A 43 -12.50 3.20 17.77
CA SER A 43 -11.51 2.41 17.03
C SER A 43 -11.70 2.52 15.53
N TYR A 44 -10.60 2.70 14.79
CA TYR A 44 -10.57 2.62 13.34
C TYR A 44 -10.18 1.20 12.92
N TYR A 45 -11.06 0.53 12.17
CA TYR A 45 -10.73 -0.75 11.57
C TYR A 45 -10.22 -0.54 10.14
N LEU A 46 -8.89 -0.63 9.99
CA LEU A 46 -8.18 -0.41 8.72
C LEU A 46 -7.39 -1.65 8.27
N ILE A 47 -7.68 -2.82 8.86
CA ILE A 47 -6.98 -4.07 8.56
C ILE A 47 -7.37 -4.57 7.18
N HIS A 48 -6.35 -5.03 6.41
CA HIS A 48 -6.54 -5.48 5.05
C HIS A 48 -5.49 -6.52 4.63
N SER A 49 -5.95 -7.65 4.07
CA SER A 49 -5.12 -8.82 3.75
C SER A 49 -4.80 -8.98 2.25
N MET A 50 -4.89 -7.92 1.42
CA MET A 50 -4.73 -8.01 -0.04
C MET A 50 -3.33 -8.47 -0.50
N SER A 51 -2.32 -8.36 0.35
CA SER A 51 -0.94 -8.72 0.05
C SER A 51 -0.57 -10.16 0.40
N SER A 52 -1.44 -10.91 1.08
CA SER A 52 -1.16 -12.29 1.43
C SER A 52 -1.21 -13.18 0.19
N ASN A 53 -0.17 -13.98 -0.03
CA ASN A 53 -0.11 -15.02 -1.07
C ASN A 53 -1.08 -16.20 -0.79
N VAL A 54 -1.98 -16.04 0.16
CA VAL A 54 -2.91 -17.08 0.60
C VAL A 54 -4.11 -17.11 -0.34
N LYS A 55 -4.45 -18.30 -0.84
CA LYS A 55 -5.58 -18.49 -1.76
C LYS A 55 -6.93 -18.10 -1.17
N ASP A 56 -7.06 -18.07 0.15
CA ASP A 56 -8.27 -17.75 0.90
C ASP A 56 -8.06 -16.59 1.87
N PHE A 57 -7.85 -15.39 1.31
CA PHE A 57 -7.74 -14.18 2.12
C PHE A 57 -9.09 -13.76 2.75
N GLY A 58 -10.22 -14.25 2.24
CA GLY A 58 -11.53 -13.96 2.80
C GLY A 58 -11.70 -14.50 4.22
N SER A 59 -11.29 -15.75 4.46
CA SER A 59 -11.34 -16.34 5.79
C SER A 59 -10.40 -15.66 6.78
N LEU A 60 -9.25 -15.17 6.32
CA LEU A 60 -8.32 -14.42 7.16
C LEU A 60 -8.89 -13.07 7.59
N GLU A 61 -9.56 -12.35 6.68
CA GLU A 61 -10.21 -11.09 7.01
C GLU A 61 -11.39 -11.28 7.96
N GLU A 62 -12.17 -12.36 7.81
CA GLU A 62 -13.26 -12.71 8.74
C GLU A 62 -12.70 -13.03 10.14
N THR A 63 -11.65 -13.84 10.22
CA THR A 63 -10.99 -14.16 11.49
C THR A 63 -10.46 -12.90 12.17
N ALA A 64 -9.75 -12.05 11.44
CA ALA A 64 -9.20 -10.80 11.96
C ALA A 64 -10.31 -9.86 12.47
N ALA A 65 -11.43 -9.74 11.75
CA ALA A 65 -12.56 -8.91 12.15
C ALA A 65 -13.23 -9.44 13.43
N ASN A 66 -13.44 -10.76 13.55
CA ASN A 66 -14.02 -11.36 14.74
C ASN A 66 -13.10 -11.18 15.96
N ASN A 67 -11.81 -11.42 15.81
CA ASN A 67 -10.84 -11.25 16.90
C ASN A 67 -10.71 -9.78 17.31
N PHE A 68 -10.74 -8.84 16.34
CA PHE A 68 -10.80 -7.42 16.65
C PHE A 68 -12.04 -7.06 17.48
N ILE A 69 -13.23 -7.57 17.12
CA ILE A 69 -14.46 -7.33 17.90
C ILE A 69 -14.33 -7.87 19.32
N GLN A 70 -13.77 -9.07 19.49
CA GLN A 70 -13.54 -9.65 20.82
C GLN A 70 -12.63 -8.74 21.67
N LEU A 71 -11.60 -8.16 21.08
CA LEU A 71 -10.68 -7.25 21.76
C LEU A 71 -11.40 -5.96 22.19
N VAL A 72 -12.06 -5.27 21.25
CA VAL A 72 -12.64 -3.96 21.55
C VAL A 72 -13.89 -4.04 22.44
N LYS A 73 -14.59 -5.18 22.48
CA LYS A 73 -15.69 -5.41 23.43
C LYS A 73 -15.27 -5.44 24.89
N GLN A 74 -13.99 -5.62 25.17
CA GLN A 74 -13.43 -5.57 26.52
C GLN A 74 -13.16 -4.13 26.98
N THR A 75 -13.46 -3.15 26.16
CA THR A 75 -13.20 -1.72 26.40
C THR A 75 -14.52 -0.94 26.47
N SER A 76 -14.43 0.36 26.80
CA SER A 76 -15.57 1.28 26.84
C SER A 76 -15.92 1.89 25.47
N ILE A 77 -15.63 1.19 24.38
CA ILE A 77 -15.75 1.70 23.01
C ILE A 77 -17.18 2.17 22.67
N LYS A 78 -17.28 3.36 22.07
CA LYS A 78 -18.52 4.00 21.67
C LYS A 78 -18.78 3.95 20.17
N GLN A 79 -17.72 3.76 19.36
CA GLN A 79 -17.82 3.78 17.89
C GLN A 79 -16.70 2.96 17.26
N ILE A 80 -17.06 2.17 16.24
CA ILE A 80 -16.11 1.63 15.27
C ILE A 80 -16.27 2.43 13.98
N ILE A 81 -15.14 2.86 13.41
CA ILE A 81 -15.08 3.51 12.09
C ILE A 81 -14.37 2.55 11.14
N TYR A 82 -15.04 2.14 10.08
CA TYR A 82 -14.53 1.22 9.08
C TYR A 82 -14.30 1.91 7.74
N LEU A 83 -13.14 1.71 7.14
CA LEU A 83 -12.86 2.13 5.77
C LEU A 83 -12.94 0.91 4.84
N GLY A 84 -14.01 0.83 4.08
CA GLY A 84 -14.31 -0.24 3.13
C GLY A 84 -14.19 0.19 1.67
N GLY A 85 -14.60 -0.71 0.77
CA GLY A 85 -14.73 -0.45 -0.67
C GLY A 85 -16.19 -0.23 -1.08
N ILE A 86 -16.42 0.59 -2.09
CA ILE A 86 -17.76 0.76 -2.68
C ILE A 86 -18.19 -0.56 -3.33
N THR A 87 -19.39 -1.04 -2.98
CA THR A 87 -19.94 -2.34 -3.38
C THR A 87 -21.30 -2.18 -4.07
N ASN A 88 -21.34 -1.44 -5.17
CA ASN A 88 -22.60 -1.03 -5.81
C ASN A 88 -23.21 -2.05 -6.76
N GLU A 89 -22.45 -3.08 -7.17
CA GLU A 89 -22.90 -4.08 -8.14
C GLU A 89 -23.29 -5.40 -7.50
N GLU A 90 -24.20 -6.14 -8.15
CA GLU A 90 -24.61 -7.49 -7.73
C GLU A 90 -23.46 -8.50 -7.83
N LYS A 91 -22.58 -8.35 -8.84
CA LYS A 91 -21.40 -9.21 -9.03
C LYS A 91 -20.14 -8.52 -8.51
N LEU A 92 -19.80 -8.76 -7.27
CA LEU A 92 -18.61 -8.25 -6.64
C LEU A 92 -17.37 -9.08 -7.01
N SER A 93 -16.21 -8.43 -7.12
CA SER A 93 -14.93 -9.16 -7.10
C SER A 93 -14.75 -9.86 -5.75
N LYS A 94 -13.96 -10.92 -5.69
CA LYS A 94 -13.64 -11.61 -4.42
C LYS A 94 -13.20 -10.66 -3.33
N HIS A 95 -12.41 -9.67 -3.71
CA HIS A 95 -11.92 -8.62 -2.81
C HIS A 95 -13.05 -7.73 -2.28
N LEU A 96 -13.94 -7.23 -3.13
CA LEU A 96 -15.07 -6.41 -2.68
C LEU A 96 -16.07 -7.21 -1.86
N ALA A 97 -16.28 -8.50 -2.19
CA ALA A 97 -17.12 -9.41 -1.40
C ALA A 97 -16.56 -9.60 0.01
N SER A 98 -15.23 -9.78 0.16
CA SER A 98 -14.57 -9.87 1.48
C SER A 98 -14.76 -8.57 2.28
N ARG A 99 -14.60 -7.42 1.66
CA ARG A 99 -14.84 -6.11 2.31
C ARG A 99 -16.27 -5.95 2.81
N LYS A 100 -17.25 -6.36 2.01
CA LYS A 100 -18.64 -6.37 2.42
C LYS A 100 -18.88 -7.30 3.60
N ARG A 101 -18.27 -8.47 3.58
CA ARG A 101 -18.37 -9.45 4.67
C ARG A 101 -17.80 -8.91 5.98
N VAL A 102 -16.66 -8.23 5.94
CA VAL A 102 -16.07 -7.55 7.11
C VAL A 102 -17.04 -6.48 7.64
N GLU A 103 -17.63 -5.64 6.79
CA GLU A 103 -18.65 -4.66 7.19
C GLU A 103 -19.84 -5.32 7.90
N GLU A 104 -20.35 -6.45 7.38
CA GLU A 104 -21.43 -7.23 7.99
C GLU A 104 -21.05 -7.80 9.36
N ILE A 105 -19.80 -8.28 9.53
CA ILE A 105 -19.30 -8.79 10.81
C ILE A 105 -19.22 -7.65 11.83
N LEU A 106 -18.61 -6.52 11.45
CA LEU A 106 -18.48 -5.35 12.33
C LEU A 106 -19.85 -4.78 12.73
N SER A 107 -20.83 -4.75 11.83
CA SER A 107 -22.19 -4.23 12.12
C SER A 107 -22.95 -5.10 13.14
N LYS A 108 -22.66 -6.39 13.19
CA LYS A 108 -23.24 -7.34 14.16
C LYS A 108 -22.57 -7.32 15.53
N SER A 109 -21.53 -6.51 15.72
CA SER A 109 -20.78 -6.45 16.99
C SER A 109 -21.60 -5.91 18.17
N GLY A 110 -22.67 -5.16 17.93
CA GLY A 110 -23.41 -4.43 18.94
C GLY A 110 -22.81 -3.06 19.29
N ILE A 111 -21.65 -2.72 18.72
CA ILE A 111 -21.00 -1.41 18.85
C ILE A 111 -21.42 -0.55 17.66
N PRO A 112 -21.77 0.73 17.84
CA PRO A 112 -22.13 1.63 16.74
C PRO A 112 -21.05 1.65 15.66
N LEU A 113 -21.41 1.28 14.42
CA LEU A 113 -20.50 1.27 13.27
C LEU A 113 -20.76 2.47 12.36
N THR A 114 -19.70 3.20 12.00
CA THR A 114 -19.71 4.13 10.88
C THR A 114 -18.85 3.58 9.75
N SER A 115 -19.46 3.23 8.63
CA SER A 115 -18.76 2.67 7.48
C SER A 115 -18.57 3.73 6.40
N ILE A 116 -17.32 4.00 6.03
CA ILE A 116 -16.93 4.88 4.93
C ILE A 116 -16.40 4.01 3.80
N LYS A 117 -17.03 4.08 2.63
CA LYS A 117 -16.66 3.27 1.48
C LYS A 117 -16.13 4.15 0.37
N ALA A 118 -14.90 3.85 -0.05
CA ALA A 118 -14.22 4.56 -1.12
C ALA A 118 -13.88 3.63 -2.28
N GLY A 119 -13.72 4.21 -3.46
CA GLY A 119 -13.15 3.51 -4.62
C GLY A 119 -11.62 3.60 -4.61
N ILE A 120 -11.07 4.23 -5.64
CA ILE A 120 -9.63 4.42 -5.79
C ILE A 120 -9.17 5.59 -4.91
N ILE A 121 -8.34 5.30 -3.92
CA ILE A 121 -7.71 6.32 -3.08
C ILE A 121 -6.38 6.74 -3.72
N VAL A 122 -6.26 8.04 -4.01
CA VAL A 122 -5.08 8.64 -4.65
C VAL A 122 -4.20 9.27 -3.58
N GLY A 123 -2.99 8.76 -3.47
CA GLY A 123 -1.99 9.25 -2.53
C GLY A 123 -0.66 8.54 -2.71
N SER A 124 0.42 9.19 -2.31
CA SER A 124 1.76 8.58 -2.30
C SER A 124 1.75 7.31 -1.45
N GLY A 125 2.29 6.22 -2.00
CA GLY A 125 2.32 4.91 -1.34
C GLY A 125 1.05 4.06 -1.49
N SER A 126 -0.03 4.54 -2.11
CA SER A 126 -1.19 3.69 -2.40
C SER A 126 -0.93 2.78 -3.60
N ALA A 127 -1.39 1.51 -3.53
CA ALA A 127 -1.17 0.54 -4.61
C ALA A 127 -1.74 1.03 -5.95
N SER A 128 -2.95 1.57 -5.96
CA SER A 128 -3.61 2.05 -7.17
C SER A 128 -2.87 3.22 -7.81
N PHE A 129 -2.40 4.17 -7.01
CA PHE A 129 -1.62 5.30 -7.51
C PHE A 129 -0.26 4.86 -8.08
N GLU A 130 0.45 4.00 -7.35
CA GLU A 130 1.76 3.50 -7.77
C GLU A 130 1.70 2.72 -9.09
N ILE A 131 0.65 1.91 -9.30
CA ILE A 131 0.44 1.18 -10.54
C ILE A 131 0.15 2.13 -11.71
N ILE A 132 -0.74 3.11 -11.51
CA ILE A 132 -1.05 4.12 -12.53
C ILE A 132 0.20 4.91 -12.87
N ARG A 133 0.99 5.31 -11.88
CA ARG A 133 2.28 5.97 -12.06
C ARG A 133 3.25 5.11 -12.86
N ASP A 134 3.46 3.86 -12.46
CA ASP A 134 4.36 2.93 -13.15
C ASP A 134 3.99 2.76 -14.63
N LEU A 135 2.71 2.62 -14.95
CA LEU A 135 2.23 2.51 -16.33
C LEU A 135 2.54 3.77 -17.13
N VAL A 136 2.25 4.94 -16.55
CA VAL A 136 2.45 6.21 -17.25
C VAL A 136 3.93 6.55 -17.43
N GLU A 137 4.75 6.33 -16.42
CA GLU A 137 6.18 6.68 -16.49
C GLU A 137 6.95 5.73 -17.42
N LYS A 138 6.58 4.44 -17.45
CA LYS A 138 7.32 3.41 -18.19
C LYS A 138 6.87 3.23 -19.65
N LEU A 139 5.61 3.49 -19.96
CA LEU A 139 5.02 3.17 -21.27
C LEU A 139 4.62 4.41 -22.06
N PRO A 140 5.38 4.81 -23.09
CA PRO A 140 4.96 5.88 -23.99
C PRO A 140 3.73 5.49 -24.84
N VAL A 141 3.60 4.20 -25.17
CA VAL A 141 2.48 3.62 -25.92
C VAL A 141 1.89 2.46 -25.14
N MET A 142 0.59 2.45 -24.95
CA MET A 142 -0.14 1.41 -24.22
C MET A 142 -1.21 0.79 -25.10
N ILE A 143 -1.17 -0.53 -25.24
CA ILE A 143 -2.27 -1.32 -25.82
C ILE A 143 -3.08 -1.87 -24.65
N THR A 144 -4.35 -1.51 -24.57
CA THR A 144 -5.16 -1.74 -23.36
C THR A 144 -6.49 -2.41 -23.69
N PRO A 145 -7.04 -3.22 -22.76
CA PRO A 145 -8.35 -3.83 -22.95
C PRO A 145 -9.49 -2.83 -22.75
N LYS A 146 -10.70 -3.21 -23.22
CA LYS A 146 -11.92 -2.39 -23.11
C LYS A 146 -12.28 -1.96 -21.69
N TRP A 147 -11.93 -2.75 -20.66
CA TRP A 147 -12.28 -2.43 -19.29
C TRP A 147 -11.53 -1.18 -18.75
N LEU A 148 -10.50 -0.67 -19.43
CA LEU A 148 -9.92 0.63 -19.09
C LEU A 148 -10.92 1.79 -19.23
N ASN A 149 -12.04 1.57 -19.91
CA ASN A 149 -13.11 2.56 -20.04
C ASN A 149 -14.16 2.48 -18.91
N THR A 150 -14.03 1.50 -17.99
CA THR A 150 -14.89 1.41 -16.80
C THR A 150 -14.72 2.66 -15.94
N LYS A 151 -15.84 3.20 -15.44
CA LYS A 151 -15.86 4.43 -14.68
C LYS A 151 -15.57 4.19 -13.20
N HIS A 152 -14.78 5.06 -12.63
CA HIS A 152 -14.43 5.10 -11.22
C HIS A 152 -14.48 6.53 -10.72
N GLN A 153 -14.68 6.68 -9.43
CA GLN A 153 -14.65 7.99 -8.77
C GLN A 153 -13.48 8.04 -7.80
N PRO A 154 -12.27 8.42 -8.28
CA PRO A 154 -11.07 8.49 -7.43
C PRO A 154 -11.22 9.60 -6.38
N ILE A 155 -10.64 9.39 -5.21
CA ILE A 155 -10.65 10.34 -4.09
C ILE A 155 -9.24 10.52 -3.54
N ALA A 156 -8.89 11.76 -3.17
CA ALA A 156 -7.61 12.04 -2.53
C ALA A 156 -7.53 11.44 -1.12
N ILE A 157 -6.38 10.90 -0.74
CA ILE A 157 -6.13 10.43 0.64
C ILE A 157 -6.39 11.53 1.68
N ARG A 158 -6.09 12.78 1.35
CA ARG A 158 -6.39 13.92 2.20
C ARG A 158 -7.87 13.99 2.57
N ASN A 159 -8.76 13.86 1.58
CA ASN A 159 -10.20 13.92 1.83
C ASN A 159 -10.69 12.67 2.58
N ILE A 160 -10.10 11.49 2.36
CA ILE A 160 -10.39 10.29 3.18
C ILE A 160 -10.08 10.56 4.65
N LEU A 161 -8.95 11.20 4.95
CA LEU A 161 -8.60 11.56 6.33
C LEU A 161 -9.58 12.60 6.92
N GLU A 162 -10.02 13.56 6.12
CA GLU A 162 -11.05 14.54 6.53
C GLU A 162 -12.38 13.85 6.86
N TYR A 163 -12.81 12.85 6.07
CA TYR A 163 -14.01 12.05 6.38
C TYR A 163 -13.84 11.22 7.64
N LEU A 164 -12.72 10.48 7.76
CA LEU A 164 -12.44 9.62 8.91
C LEU A 164 -12.41 10.41 10.22
N THR A 165 -11.81 11.58 10.22
CA THR A 165 -11.78 12.46 11.40
C THR A 165 -13.11 13.19 11.61
N GLY A 166 -13.78 13.53 10.53
CA GLY A 166 -15.06 14.28 10.56
C GLY A 166 -16.22 13.48 11.15
N VAL A 167 -16.21 12.15 11.10
CA VAL A 167 -17.26 11.28 11.68
C VAL A 167 -17.00 10.86 13.12
N LEU A 168 -15.86 11.25 13.69
CA LEU A 168 -15.45 10.85 15.03
C LEU A 168 -16.49 11.26 16.07
N LEU A 169 -17.05 10.29 16.80
CA LEU A 169 -18.05 10.47 17.84
C LEU A 169 -19.27 11.31 17.42
N LYS A 170 -19.65 11.26 16.15
CA LYS A 170 -20.88 11.91 15.64
C LYS A 170 -22.04 10.91 15.64
N PRO A 171 -23.02 11.01 16.56
CA PRO A 171 -24.12 10.03 16.68
C PRO A 171 -24.96 9.91 15.40
N VAL A 172 -25.08 10.99 14.62
CA VAL A 172 -25.82 11.01 13.36
C VAL A 172 -25.22 10.07 12.31
N THR A 173 -23.95 9.66 12.45
CA THR A 173 -23.26 8.73 11.55
C THR A 173 -23.27 7.28 12.05
N PHE A 174 -23.78 7.02 13.27
CA PHE A 174 -23.78 5.69 13.87
C PHE A 174 -24.72 4.75 13.14
N ASN A 175 -24.23 3.51 12.93
CA ASN A 175 -24.92 2.43 12.21
C ASN A 175 -25.32 2.83 10.78
N ARG A 176 -24.50 3.66 10.15
CA ARG A 176 -24.68 4.10 8.77
C ARG A 176 -23.46 3.81 7.91
N SER A 177 -23.73 3.67 6.62
CA SER A 177 -22.74 3.41 5.58
C SER A 177 -22.80 4.51 4.53
N TYR A 178 -21.66 5.09 4.20
CA TYR A 178 -21.54 6.20 3.27
C TYR A 178 -20.53 5.88 2.17
N ASP A 179 -20.95 6.07 0.92
CA ASP A 179 -20.03 6.06 -0.20
C ASP A 179 -19.39 7.42 -0.33
N VAL A 180 -18.06 7.48 -0.51
CA VAL A 180 -17.33 8.73 -0.69
C VAL A 180 -16.48 8.68 -1.95
N GLY A 181 -16.44 9.80 -2.68
CA GLY A 181 -15.70 9.93 -3.93
C GLY A 181 -15.15 11.35 -4.11
N GLY A 182 -14.25 11.52 -5.06
CA GLY A 182 -13.82 12.84 -5.50
C GLY A 182 -14.86 13.48 -6.43
N PRO A 183 -14.64 14.71 -6.89
CA PRO A 183 -15.58 15.39 -7.79
C PRO A 183 -15.57 14.81 -9.21
N ASP A 184 -14.54 14.06 -9.59
CA ASP A 184 -14.34 13.57 -10.94
C ASP A 184 -14.76 12.11 -11.07
N ILE A 185 -15.63 11.80 -12.04
CA ILE A 185 -15.92 10.42 -12.46
C ILE A 185 -15.11 10.14 -13.74
N LEU A 186 -14.11 9.30 -13.64
CA LEU A 186 -13.10 9.06 -14.66
C LEU A 186 -12.99 7.57 -15.01
N SER A 187 -12.71 7.28 -16.28
CA SER A 187 -12.21 5.95 -16.65
C SER A 187 -10.72 5.80 -16.29
N TYR A 188 -10.25 4.57 -16.16
CA TYR A 188 -8.80 4.34 -15.98
C TYR A 188 -7.97 4.99 -17.07
N LYS A 189 -8.46 4.95 -18.34
CA LYS A 189 -7.80 5.64 -19.46
C LYS A 189 -7.67 7.13 -19.20
N GLN A 190 -8.72 7.79 -18.71
CA GLN A 190 -8.68 9.22 -18.38
C GLN A 190 -7.73 9.51 -17.21
N MET A 191 -7.72 8.64 -16.18
CA MET A 191 -6.78 8.78 -15.06
C MET A 191 -5.32 8.68 -15.51
N LEU A 192 -4.98 7.71 -16.38
CA LEU A 192 -3.64 7.58 -16.96
C LEU A 192 -3.25 8.82 -17.75
N LEU A 193 -4.15 9.35 -18.59
CA LEU A 193 -3.87 10.54 -19.40
C LEU A 193 -3.73 11.81 -18.54
N GLN A 194 -4.57 11.99 -17.53
CA GLN A 194 -4.45 13.12 -16.62
C GLN A 194 -3.18 13.07 -15.77
N LEU A 195 -2.75 11.86 -15.33
CA LEU A 195 -1.46 11.73 -14.66
C LEU A 195 -0.31 12.04 -15.62
N ALA A 196 -0.37 11.58 -16.87
CA ALA A 196 0.62 11.92 -17.89
C ALA A 196 0.73 13.44 -18.10
N GLU A 197 -0.42 14.13 -18.15
CA GLU A 197 -0.48 15.59 -18.26
C GLU A 197 0.19 16.29 -17.07
N VAL A 198 -0.10 15.87 -15.85
CA VAL A 198 0.55 16.40 -14.63
C VAL A 198 2.06 16.21 -14.65
N ARG A 199 2.55 15.11 -15.22
CA ARG A 199 3.98 14.81 -15.38
C ARG A 199 4.63 15.42 -16.63
N GLY A 200 3.88 16.15 -17.46
CA GLY A 200 4.37 16.69 -18.73
C GLY A 200 4.72 15.61 -19.78
N LEU A 201 4.15 14.41 -19.67
CA LEU A 201 4.46 13.26 -20.51
C LEU A 201 3.40 13.07 -21.61
N LYS A 202 3.82 12.84 -22.84
CA LYS A 202 2.91 12.46 -23.94
C LYS A 202 2.73 10.95 -23.95
N ARG A 203 1.48 10.46 -23.84
CA ARG A 203 1.14 9.04 -23.80
C ARG A 203 0.03 8.71 -24.81
N PHE A 204 0.19 7.59 -25.50
CA PHE A 204 -0.78 7.10 -26.47
C PHE A 204 -1.40 5.81 -25.97
N ILE A 205 -2.73 5.77 -25.86
CA ILE A 205 -3.47 4.62 -25.33
C ILE A 205 -4.43 4.12 -26.41
N PHE A 206 -4.15 2.92 -26.92
CA PHE A 206 -4.97 2.22 -27.90
C PHE A 206 -5.77 1.13 -27.22
N THR A 207 -7.10 1.20 -27.32
CA THR A 207 -7.98 0.20 -26.71
C THR A 207 -8.33 -0.88 -27.74
N VAL A 208 -8.03 -2.15 -27.41
CA VAL A 208 -8.33 -3.30 -28.26
C VAL A 208 -9.59 -4.03 -27.75
N PRO A 209 -10.45 -4.54 -28.64
CA PRO A 209 -11.72 -5.15 -28.25
C PRO A 209 -11.56 -6.50 -27.53
N VAL A 210 -10.48 -7.22 -27.81
CA VAL A 210 -10.29 -8.60 -27.32
C VAL A 210 -8.99 -8.69 -26.52
N MET A 211 -9.13 -8.64 -25.21
CA MET A 211 -8.05 -9.00 -24.31
C MET A 211 -8.66 -9.79 -23.14
N THR A 212 -8.32 -11.08 -23.02
CA THR A 212 -8.85 -11.90 -21.94
C THR A 212 -8.35 -11.35 -20.60
N PRO A 213 -9.08 -11.54 -19.49
CA PRO A 213 -8.64 -11.13 -18.17
C PRO A 213 -7.25 -11.67 -17.81
N ARG A 214 -6.97 -12.90 -18.23
CA ARG A 214 -5.70 -13.58 -17.99
C ARG A 214 -4.55 -12.91 -18.73
N LEU A 215 -4.74 -12.56 -19.99
CA LEU A 215 -3.74 -11.83 -20.78
C LEU A 215 -3.51 -10.42 -20.24
N SER A 216 -4.59 -9.74 -19.80
CA SER A 216 -4.50 -8.42 -19.16
C SER A 216 -3.71 -8.46 -17.85
N SER A 217 -3.89 -9.53 -17.05
CA SER A 217 -3.15 -9.69 -15.80
C SER A 217 -1.67 -9.97 -16.04
N TYR A 218 -1.33 -10.77 -17.05
CA TYR A 218 0.06 -10.97 -17.47
C TYR A 218 0.69 -9.67 -17.97
N TRP A 219 -0.03 -8.89 -18.79
CA TRP A 219 0.46 -7.61 -19.27
C TRP A 219 0.75 -6.65 -18.10
N LEU A 220 -0.19 -6.50 -17.15
CA LEU A 220 0.00 -5.67 -15.98
C LEU A 220 1.18 -6.14 -15.12
N TYR A 221 1.30 -7.45 -14.91
CA TYR A 221 2.39 -8.08 -14.19
C TYR A 221 3.76 -7.79 -14.83
N PHE A 222 3.87 -7.89 -16.16
CA PHE A 222 5.14 -7.62 -16.86
C PHE A 222 5.54 -6.14 -16.85
N VAL A 223 4.59 -5.24 -16.83
CA VAL A 223 4.85 -3.81 -16.93
C VAL A 223 5.06 -3.15 -15.58
N THR A 224 4.35 -3.61 -14.55
CA THR A 224 4.39 -2.99 -13.22
C THR A 224 5.24 -3.81 -12.23
N SER A 225 5.52 -3.23 -11.08
CA SER A 225 6.23 -3.89 -9.97
C SER A 225 5.29 -4.72 -9.08
N THR A 226 4.17 -5.21 -9.63
CA THR A 226 3.18 -5.98 -8.87
C THR A 226 3.41 -7.48 -9.00
N SER A 227 3.00 -8.27 -8.00
CA SER A 227 2.94 -9.72 -8.14
C SER A 227 1.80 -10.13 -9.08
N TYR A 228 1.92 -11.31 -9.71
CA TYR A 228 0.88 -11.83 -10.62
C TYR A 228 -0.48 -11.97 -9.93
N MET A 229 -0.52 -12.43 -8.68
CA MET A 229 -1.76 -12.56 -7.90
C MET A 229 -2.42 -11.20 -7.64
N LEU A 230 -1.62 -10.19 -7.30
CA LEU A 230 -2.12 -8.84 -7.12
C LEU A 230 -2.64 -8.27 -8.45
N ALA A 231 -1.91 -8.49 -9.55
CA ALA A 231 -2.35 -8.06 -10.89
C ALA A 231 -3.71 -8.68 -11.28
N ILE A 232 -3.94 -9.97 -10.99
CA ILE A 232 -5.24 -10.64 -11.23
C ILE A 232 -6.36 -9.97 -10.41
N ASN A 233 -6.14 -9.77 -9.12
CA ASN A 233 -7.14 -9.18 -8.23
C ASN A 233 -7.49 -7.74 -8.64
N LEU A 234 -6.48 -6.97 -9.02
CA LEU A 234 -6.66 -5.60 -9.51
C LEU A 234 -7.44 -5.56 -10.83
N VAL A 235 -7.02 -6.35 -11.83
CA VAL A 235 -7.74 -6.42 -13.12
C VAL A 235 -9.20 -6.83 -12.94
N ASN A 236 -9.48 -7.76 -12.04
CA ASN A 236 -10.87 -8.16 -11.75
C ASN A 236 -11.67 -7.05 -11.06
N SER A 237 -11.04 -6.26 -10.19
CA SER A 237 -11.67 -5.10 -9.55
C SER A 237 -11.86 -3.92 -10.52
N MET A 238 -10.92 -3.72 -11.45
CA MET A 238 -10.96 -2.65 -12.44
C MET A 238 -12.08 -2.77 -13.48
N LYS A 239 -12.69 -3.94 -13.62
CA LYS A 239 -13.82 -4.18 -14.53
C LYS A 239 -15.17 -3.74 -13.98
N ILE A 240 -15.22 -3.50 -12.70
CA ILE A 240 -16.44 -3.16 -11.98
C ILE A 240 -16.52 -1.64 -11.87
N GLU A 241 -17.65 -1.07 -12.19
CA GLU A 241 -17.88 0.37 -12.01
C GLU A 241 -17.96 0.71 -10.53
N VAL A 242 -17.18 1.70 -10.10
CA VAL A 242 -17.06 2.09 -8.70
C VAL A 242 -17.27 3.60 -8.59
N VAL A 243 -18.54 3.98 -8.41
CA VAL A 243 -18.97 5.39 -8.29
C VAL A 243 -19.83 5.51 -7.03
N ALA A 244 -19.65 6.55 -6.24
CA ALA A 244 -20.45 6.82 -5.06
C ALA A 244 -21.90 7.09 -5.44
N LYS A 245 -22.86 6.52 -4.70
CA LYS A 245 -24.30 6.65 -5.00
C LYS A 245 -24.86 8.02 -4.61
N ASN A 246 -24.31 8.60 -3.54
CA ASN A 246 -24.76 9.88 -3.01
C ASN A 246 -23.56 10.63 -2.41
N ASN A 247 -23.78 11.87 -2.01
CA ASN A 247 -22.80 12.73 -1.35
C ASN A 247 -23.28 13.22 0.03
N ASP A 248 -24.13 12.45 0.70
CA ASP A 248 -24.76 12.84 1.96
C ASP A 248 -23.73 13.20 3.04
N LEU A 249 -22.65 12.41 3.14
CA LEU A 249 -21.59 12.65 4.12
C LEU A 249 -20.76 13.90 3.77
N GLU A 250 -20.55 14.16 2.48
CA GLU A 250 -19.88 15.38 1.99
C GLU A 250 -20.65 16.63 2.45
N ILE A 251 -21.95 16.64 2.21
CA ILE A 251 -22.84 17.75 2.59
C ILE A 251 -22.89 17.90 4.11
N MET A 252 -23.06 16.79 4.83
CA MET A 252 -23.16 16.78 6.30
C MET A 252 -21.91 17.34 6.99
N LEU A 253 -20.72 17.03 6.44
CA LEU A 253 -19.45 17.45 7.02
C LEU A 253 -18.92 18.76 6.42
N GLY A 254 -19.52 19.26 5.33
CA GLY A 254 -19.04 20.45 4.61
C GLY A 254 -17.67 20.24 3.95
N ILE A 255 -17.31 19.00 3.63
CA ILE A 255 -16.05 18.66 2.99
C ILE A 255 -16.18 18.93 1.50
N LYS A 256 -15.13 19.51 0.90
CA LYS A 256 -15.03 19.72 -0.55
C LYS A 256 -13.87 18.90 -1.11
N PRO A 257 -14.14 17.73 -1.68
CA PRO A 257 -13.08 16.88 -2.23
C PRO A 257 -12.34 17.61 -3.36
N ILE A 258 -11.02 17.41 -3.42
CA ILE A 258 -10.17 17.97 -4.47
C ILE A 258 -10.22 17.10 -5.72
N SER A 259 -9.95 17.70 -6.89
CA SER A 259 -9.94 16.98 -8.17
C SER A 259 -8.83 15.93 -8.24
N TYR A 260 -9.00 14.96 -9.14
CA TYR A 260 -8.01 13.92 -9.38
C TYR A 260 -6.63 14.48 -9.75
N LYS A 261 -6.57 15.51 -10.62
CA LYS A 261 -5.30 16.17 -10.96
C LYS A 261 -4.63 16.79 -9.74
N ALA A 262 -5.39 17.50 -8.88
CA ALA A 262 -4.85 18.08 -7.65
C ALA A 262 -4.35 17.00 -6.68
N ALA A 263 -5.08 15.89 -6.56
CA ALA A 263 -4.66 14.74 -5.75
C ALA A 263 -3.34 14.12 -6.24
N VAL A 264 -3.19 13.96 -7.56
CA VAL A 264 -1.95 13.48 -8.20
C VAL A 264 -0.79 14.43 -7.95
N GLN A 265 -0.99 15.74 -8.11
CA GLN A 265 0.04 16.75 -7.83
C GLN A 265 0.52 16.69 -6.38
N LEU A 266 -0.39 16.61 -5.42
CA LEU A 266 -0.05 16.47 -4.00
C LEU A 266 0.71 15.17 -3.71
N ALA A 267 0.32 14.05 -4.35
CA ALA A 267 1.01 12.78 -4.20
C ALA A 267 2.47 12.87 -4.69
N PHE A 268 2.73 13.51 -5.82
CA PHE A 268 4.09 13.73 -6.31
C PHE A 268 4.90 14.69 -5.42
N GLN A 269 4.31 15.77 -4.92
CA GLN A 269 4.98 16.66 -3.96
C GLN A 269 5.46 15.90 -2.72
N LYS A 270 4.66 14.98 -2.19
CA LYS A 270 5.05 14.13 -1.05
C LYS A 270 6.21 13.19 -1.40
N ILE A 271 6.22 12.63 -2.61
CA ILE A 271 7.32 11.77 -3.09
C ILE A 271 8.61 12.60 -3.26
N GLU A 272 8.53 13.78 -3.87
CA GLU A 272 9.68 14.66 -4.10
C GLU A 272 10.28 15.19 -2.79
N GLN A 273 9.46 15.37 -1.75
CA GLN A 273 9.90 15.78 -0.41
C GLN A 273 10.37 14.60 0.45
N ASN A 274 10.43 13.37 -0.07
CA ASN A 274 10.71 12.14 0.69
C ASN A 274 9.81 11.94 1.93
N ASN A 275 8.59 12.49 1.89
CA ASN A 275 7.63 12.46 2.99
C ASN A 275 6.60 11.32 2.87
N VAL A 276 6.95 10.22 2.21
CA VAL A 276 6.10 9.02 2.13
C VAL A 276 6.36 8.15 3.35
N VAL A 277 5.47 8.23 4.33
CA VAL A 277 5.62 7.55 5.62
C VAL A 277 5.51 6.04 5.48
N SER A 278 4.66 5.54 4.59
CA SER A 278 4.49 4.12 4.30
C SER A 278 3.99 3.89 2.88
N SER A 279 4.27 2.70 2.34
CA SER A 279 3.83 2.28 1.01
C SER A 279 3.16 0.91 1.08
N TRP A 280 2.23 0.62 0.18
CA TRP A 280 1.65 -0.72 0.05
C TRP A 280 2.72 -1.80 -0.17
N LYS A 281 3.88 -1.43 -0.73
CA LYS A 281 5.02 -2.33 -0.89
C LYS A 281 5.56 -2.84 0.44
N ASP A 282 5.36 -2.09 1.52
CA ASP A 282 5.78 -2.49 2.86
C ASP A 282 5.00 -3.72 3.35
N SER A 283 3.78 -3.92 2.86
CA SER A 283 2.97 -5.09 3.18
C SER A 283 3.42 -6.38 2.46
N LEU A 284 4.17 -6.26 1.35
CA LEU A 284 4.79 -7.40 0.65
C LEU A 284 6.04 -7.90 1.38
N VAL A 285 6.55 -7.10 2.28
CA VAL A 285 7.69 -7.41 3.13
C VAL A 285 7.15 -8.11 4.36
N SER A 286 6.87 -9.41 4.22
CA SER A 286 6.33 -10.21 5.32
C SER A 286 7.26 -10.22 6.54
N SER A 287 6.81 -9.76 7.57
CA SER A 287 6.71 -9.96 9.02
C SER A 287 7.66 -10.96 9.75
N TYR A 288 8.79 -11.36 9.22
CA TYR A 288 9.64 -12.36 9.90
C TYR A 288 10.95 -11.80 10.50
N LEU A 289 11.19 -10.50 10.45
CA LEU A 289 12.38 -9.93 11.09
C LEU A 289 11.92 -8.97 12.20
N ASP A 290 12.08 -9.43 13.43
CA ASP A 290 12.01 -8.62 14.62
C ASP A 290 13.10 -7.53 14.56
N ASN A 291 12.72 -6.26 14.69
CA ASN A 291 13.66 -5.14 14.65
C ASN A 291 14.75 -5.23 15.74
N SER A 292 14.46 -5.90 16.86
CA SER A 292 15.44 -6.17 17.90
C SER A 292 16.57 -7.11 17.46
N LEU A 293 16.32 -7.94 16.43
CA LEU A 293 17.32 -8.81 15.84
C LEU A 293 18.19 -8.11 14.80
N LEU A 294 17.75 -6.99 14.22
CA LEU A 294 18.49 -6.28 13.18
C LEU A 294 19.79 -5.63 13.72
N GLU A 295 19.78 -5.20 14.97
CA GLU A 295 20.98 -4.66 15.66
C GLU A 295 22.03 -5.75 15.89
N HIS A 296 21.61 -7.02 15.94
CA HIS A 296 22.45 -8.19 16.25
C HIS A 296 22.70 -9.10 15.04
N ILE A 297 22.26 -8.72 13.82
CA ILE A 297 22.55 -9.51 12.62
C ILE A 297 24.04 -9.47 12.33
N ASN A 298 24.74 -10.52 12.74
CA ASN A 298 26.09 -10.81 12.28
C ASN A 298 26.02 -11.67 11.03
N VAL A 299 26.81 -11.30 10.01
CA VAL A 299 26.97 -12.15 8.84
C VAL A 299 27.52 -13.50 9.30
N PRO A 300 26.92 -14.64 8.90
CA PRO A 300 27.41 -15.95 9.30
C PRO A 300 28.89 -16.11 8.98
N THR A 301 29.70 -16.53 9.93
CA THR A 301 31.15 -16.70 9.74
C THR A 301 31.57 -18.11 9.43
N ASN A 302 30.67 -19.10 9.60
CA ASN A 302 30.95 -20.50 9.37
C ASN A 302 30.05 -21.09 8.27
N GLY A 303 30.63 -21.84 7.35
CA GLY A 303 29.90 -22.56 6.30
C GLY A 303 29.47 -21.67 5.11
N CYS A 304 29.97 -20.47 4.98
CA CYS A 304 29.64 -19.53 3.91
C CYS A 304 30.89 -19.15 3.10
N TYR A 305 30.70 -18.84 1.83
CA TYR A 305 31.74 -18.25 1.00
C TYR A 305 31.78 -16.73 1.25
N PHE A 306 32.99 -16.18 1.37
CA PHE A 306 33.20 -14.75 1.55
C PHE A 306 33.91 -14.16 0.34
N ASP A 307 33.44 -13.01 -0.14
CA ASP A 307 34.17 -12.14 -1.09
C ASP A 307 34.33 -10.78 -0.40
N ILE A 308 35.52 -10.46 0.05
CA ILE A 308 35.86 -9.19 0.72
C ILE A 308 36.71 -8.38 -0.23
N ARG A 309 36.27 -7.15 -0.53
CA ARG A 309 36.98 -6.22 -1.40
C ARG A 309 37.13 -4.87 -0.71
N GLU A 310 38.31 -4.34 -0.76
CA GLU A 310 38.65 -3.02 -0.23
C GLU A 310 39.16 -2.14 -1.35
N LYS A 311 38.79 -0.87 -1.31
CA LYS A 311 39.25 0.13 -2.29
C LYS A 311 39.38 1.48 -1.61
N GLU A 312 40.57 2.07 -1.72
CA GLU A 312 40.80 3.46 -1.35
C GLU A 312 40.18 4.39 -2.42
N ILE A 313 39.44 5.40 -1.95
CA ILE A 313 38.78 6.36 -2.82
C ILE A 313 39.21 7.76 -2.37
N LEU A 314 39.85 8.48 -3.29
CA LEU A 314 40.26 9.89 -3.08
C LEU A 314 39.07 10.80 -3.39
N ASN A 315 38.04 10.80 -2.53
CA ASN A 315 36.90 11.69 -2.63
C ASN A 315 36.31 11.98 -1.26
N ASN A 316 35.43 13.00 -1.17
CA ASN A 316 34.72 13.29 0.06
C ASN A 316 33.79 12.09 0.42
N VAL A 317 33.82 11.75 1.71
CA VAL A 317 33.05 10.64 2.28
C VAL A 317 31.56 10.81 1.99
N ASP A 318 31.03 12.01 2.08
CA ASP A 318 29.60 12.28 1.85
C ASP A 318 29.21 11.98 0.40
N ASN A 319 30.04 12.33 -0.57
CA ASN A 319 29.82 12.03 -1.98
C ASN A 319 29.82 10.51 -2.25
N VAL A 320 30.67 9.76 -1.55
CA VAL A 320 30.71 8.30 -1.66
C VAL A 320 29.45 7.69 -1.06
N LEU A 321 29.05 8.14 0.12
CA LEU A 321 27.82 7.69 0.77
C LEU A 321 26.58 8.00 -0.07
N ASP A 322 26.46 9.20 -0.62
CA ASP A 322 25.33 9.59 -1.48
C ASP A 322 25.23 8.70 -2.72
N ASN A 323 26.38 8.33 -3.30
CA ASN A 323 26.38 7.37 -4.41
C ASN A 323 25.93 5.97 -3.95
N ILE A 324 26.41 5.47 -2.81
CA ILE A 324 26.00 4.18 -2.26
C ILE A 324 24.50 4.21 -1.92
N TRP A 325 24.02 5.27 -1.26
CA TRP A 325 22.61 5.42 -0.91
C TRP A 325 21.68 5.67 -2.11
N SER A 326 22.25 5.86 -3.30
CA SER A 326 21.48 6.07 -4.53
C SER A 326 21.45 4.83 -5.46
N ILE A 327 22.03 3.68 -5.09
CA ILE A 327 22.07 2.48 -5.92
C ILE A 327 20.68 1.87 -6.14
N GLY A 328 20.50 1.18 -7.26
CA GLY A 328 19.25 0.52 -7.63
C GLY A 328 18.19 1.48 -8.20
N GLY A 329 17.03 0.92 -8.56
CA GLY A 329 15.92 1.69 -9.14
C GLY A 329 16.27 2.34 -10.48
N GLU A 330 15.94 3.63 -10.64
CA GLU A 330 16.19 4.36 -11.90
C GLU A 330 17.70 4.59 -12.19
N ARG A 331 18.53 4.64 -11.14
CA ARG A 331 19.97 4.88 -11.27
C ARG A 331 20.76 3.61 -11.61
N GLY A 332 20.16 2.46 -11.40
CA GLY A 332 20.76 1.16 -11.67
C GLY A 332 21.89 0.79 -10.72
N TRP A 333 22.65 -0.24 -11.07
CA TRP A 333 23.69 -0.86 -10.25
C TRP A 333 25.10 -0.45 -10.66
N TYR A 334 25.24 0.65 -11.41
CA TYR A 334 26.48 1.23 -11.94
C TYR A 334 27.28 0.33 -12.87
N TYR A 335 27.40 -0.97 -12.57
CA TYR A 335 28.14 -1.94 -13.39
C TYR A 335 27.21 -3.02 -13.92
N ALA A 336 27.33 -3.32 -15.23
CA ALA A 336 26.57 -4.38 -15.91
C ALA A 336 25.04 -4.31 -15.70
N ASP A 337 24.47 -3.11 -15.67
CA ASP A 337 23.04 -2.88 -15.43
C ASP A 337 22.14 -3.65 -16.41
N TRP A 338 22.60 -3.85 -17.65
CA TRP A 338 21.90 -4.65 -18.65
C TRP A 338 21.74 -6.14 -18.25
N LEU A 339 22.68 -6.71 -17.49
CA LEU A 339 22.56 -8.08 -16.93
C LEU A 339 21.47 -8.14 -15.87
N TRP A 340 21.34 -7.10 -15.07
CA TRP A 340 20.26 -6.99 -14.10
C TRP A 340 18.90 -6.90 -14.81
N HIS A 341 18.83 -6.15 -15.91
CA HIS A 341 17.63 -6.10 -16.75
C HIS A 341 17.27 -7.47 -17.34
N LEU A 342 18.25 -8.18 -17.85
CA LEU A 342 18.08 -9.56 -18.36
C LEU A 342 17.60 -10.51 -17.26
N ARG A 343 18.24 -10.48 -16.10
CA ARG A 343 17.81 -11.26 -14.92
C ARG A 343 16.37 -10.94 -14.54
N GLY A 344 16.01 -9.65 -14.48
CA GLY A 344 14.64 -9.23 -14.16
C GLY A 344 13.61 -9.70 -15.17
N PHE A 345 13.98 -9.75 -16.44
CA PHE A 345 13.12 -10.33 -17.47
C PHE A 345 12.95 -11.84 -17.29
N LEU A 346 14.04 -12.59 -17.05
CA LEU A 346 13.99 -14.03 -16.79
C LEU A 346 13.20 -14.34 -15.51
N ASP A 347 13.39 -13.57 -14.44
CA ASP A 347 12.61 -13.69 -13.20
C ASP A 347 11.10 -13.59 -13.46
N LYS A 348 10.70 -12.63 -14.28
CA LYS A 348 9.29 -12.48 -14.69
C LYS A 348 8.76 -13.66 -15.50
N LEU A 349 9.57 -14.28 -16.32
CA LEU A 349 9.16 -15.47 -17.09
C LEU A 349 8.79 -16.65 -16.19
N VAL A 350 9.46 -16.79 -15.04
CA VAL A 350 9.20 -17.85 -14.06
C VAL A 350 8.23 -17.44 -12.95
N GLY A 351 7.62 -16.27 -13.04
CA GLY A 351 6.59 -15.83 -12.11
C GLY A 351 7.06 -14.89 -10.99
N GLY A 352 8.30 -14.43 -11.04
CA GLY A 352 8.88 -13.45 -10.11
C GLY A 352 8.45 -12.00 -10.37
N VAL A 353 8.89 -11.06 -9.55
CA VAL A 353 8.49 -9.64 -9.61
C VAL A 353 9.34 -8.81 -10.59
N GLY A 354 10.50 -9.33 -11.01
CA GLY A 354 11.45 -8.63 -11.87
C GLY A 354 12.24 -7.55 -11.12
N LEU A 355 13.02 -6.76 -11.88
CA LEU A 355 13.97 -5.76 -11.36
C LEU A 355 13.35 -4.62 -10.54
N ARG A 356 12.06 -4.38 -10.59
CA ARG A 356 11.50 -3.13 -10.06
C ARG A 356 10.62 -3.36 -8.84
N ARG A 357 11.20 -3.83 -7.76
CA ARG A 357 10.56 -3.72 -6.43
C ARG A 357 10.63 -2.29 -5.88
N GLY A 358 11.02 -1.35 -6.68
CA GLY A 358 10.95 0.10 -6.56
C GLY A 358 11.47 0.69 -5.26
N ARG A 359 12.47 1.56 -5.37
CA ARG A 359 12.89 2.43 -4.27
C ARG A 359 11.73 3.29 -3.76
N THR A 360 11.66 3.46 -2.46
CA THR A 360 10.70 4.38 -1.82
C THR A 360 11.13 5.83 -2.01
N SER A 361 12.45 6.10 -1.98
CA SER A 361 13.08 7.40 -2.21
C SER A 361 14.16 7.28 -3.29
N LYS A 362 14.42 8.38 -4.04
CA LYS A 362 15.50 8.42 -5.05
C LYS A 362 16.90 8.51 -4.45
N THR A 363 17.02 9.07 -3.26
CA THR A 363 18.30 9.40 -2.61
C THR A 363 18.51 8.72 -1.27
N GLU A 364 17.44 8.22 -0.63
CA GLU A 364 17.51 7.60 0.69
C GLU A 364 17.16 6.11 0.63
N ILE A 365 17.81 5.33 1.47
CA ILE A 365 17.55 3.91 1.70
C ILE A 365 17.20 3.74 3.16
N HIS A 366 16.12 3.03 3.44
CA HIS A 366 15.70 2.73 4.81
C HIS A 366 15.74 1.22 5.06
N THR A 367 15.98 0.85 6.31
CA THR A 367 15.90 -0.54 6.73
C THR A 367 14.54 -1.10 6.34
N GLY A 368 14.59 -2.23 5.61
CA GLY A 368 13.47 -2.97 5.09
C GLY A 368 12.99 -2.54 3.76
N ASP A 369 13.55 -1.51 3.10
CA ASP A 369 13.31 -1.24 1.68
C ASP A 369 13.69 -2.45 0.82
N THR A 370 13.12 -2.51 -0.36
CA THR A 370 13.53 -3.45 -1.39
C THR A 370 14.21 -2.69 -2.52
N LEU A 371 15.43 -3.07 -2.81
CA LEU A 371 16.22 -2.56 -3.93
C LEU A 371 16.32 -3.67 -4.97
N ASP A 372 15.45 -3.68 -5.95
CA ASP A 372 15.37 -4.74 -6.97
C ASP A 372 15.23 -6.16 -6.34
N PHE A 373 16.28 -6.98 -6.33
CA PHE A 373 16.33 -8.31 -5.73
C PHE A 373 16.86 -8.32 -4.29
N TRP A 374 17.18 -7.16 -3.76
CA TRP A 374 17.81 -7.04 -2.46
C TRP A 374 16.86 -6.45 -1.44
N ARG A 375 16.82 -7.06 -0.28
CA ARG A 375 16.17 -6.49 0.89
C ARG A 375 17.20 -5.75 1.74
N VAL A 376 16.88 -4.53 2.14
CA VAL A 376 17.71 -3.75 3.05
C VAL A 376 17.49 -4.27 4.47
N LEU A 377 18.46 -4.96 5.04
CA LEU A 377 18.41 -5.42 6.43
C LEU A 377 18.83 -4.32 7.41
N ALA A 378 19.82 -3.52 7.05
CA ALA A 378 20.24 -2.35 7.83
C ALA A 378 20.70 -1.24 6.90
N ALA A 379 20.28 -0.01 7.19
CA ALA A 379 20.71 1.20 6.50
C ALA A 379 21.05 2.25 7.56
N ASP A 380 22.32 2.29 7.95
CA ASP A 380 22.86 3.20 8.95
C ASP A 380 23.87 4.12 8.27
N LYS A 381 23.42 5.33 7.90
CA LYS A 381 24.22 6.30 7.18
C LYS A 381 25.25 6.95 8.11
N GLU A 382 24.94 7.09 9.40
CA GLU A 382 25.85 7.67 10.39
C GLU A 382 27.06 6.77 10.63
N ASN A 383 26.82 5.46 10.82
CA ASN A 383 27.87 4.45 10.96
C ASN A 383 28.36 3.90 9.61
N LYS A 384 27.92 4.47 8.48
CA LYS A 384 28.35 4.12 7.12
C LYS A 384 28.15 2.65 6.77
N ARG A 385 27.05 2.04 7.26
CA ARG A 385 26.75 0.62 7.11
C ARG A 385 25.46 0.40 6.33
N LEU A 386 25.57 -0.32 5.22
CA LEU A 386 24.43 -0.79 4.44
C LEU A 386 24.51 -2.31 4.33
N LEU A 387 23.50 -3.03 4.81
CA LEU A 387 23.41 -4.48 4.75
C LEU A 387 22.23 -4.88 3.86
N LEU A 388 22.54 -5.63 2.82
CA LEU A 388 21.57 -6.11 1.84
C LEU A 388 21.50 -7.64 1.90
N TYR A 389 20.30 -8.18 1.75
CA TYR A 389 20.03 -9.62 1.67
C TYR A 389 19.38 -9.92 0.32
N ALA A 390 19.88 -10.93 -0.40
CA ALA A 390 19.28 -11.39 -1.65
C ALA A 390 18.06 -12.27 -1.36
N GLU A 391 16.90 -11.93 -1.94
CA GLU A 391 15.68 -12.74 -1.89
C GLU A 391 15.57 -13.70 -3.06
#